data_07fe7aeb4d7dff809d8fba633b9e28f0
#
_entry.id   07fe7aeb4d7dff809d8fba633b9e28f0
#
_cell.length_a   1.000
_cell.length_b   1.000
_cell.length_c   1.000
_cell.angle_alpha   90.00
_cell.angle_beta   90.00
_cell.angle_gamma   90.00
#
_symmetry.space_group_name_H-M   'P 1'
#
loop_
_entity.id
_entity.type
_entity.pdbx_description
1 polymer ?
#
loop_
_entity_poly.entity_id
_entity_poly.type
_entity_poly.pdbx_seq_one_letter_code
_entity_poly.pdbx_strand_id
1 'polypeptide(L)'
;MTPAELDAVAERCIRYRHDPLEWVRWAYDWGKGELERHAGPRLWQSETLSEIGAHLQNEATRFQPLRIAVASGHGIGKSATIGMVVNWAMSTMKDTRIVITANTENQ
;
A
#
# COMPACT_ATOMS: atom_id res chain seq x y z
N MET A 1 -7.45 -10.85 20.24
CA MET A 1 -7.89 -11.38 18.93
C MET A 1 -8.04 -12.90 19.02
N THR A 2 -9.15 -13.41 18.57
CA THR A 2 -9.40 -14.87 18.58
C THR A 2 -8.64 -15.56 17.45
N PRO A 3 -8.43 -16.90 17.55
CA PRO A 3 -7.83 -17.64 16.44
C PRO A 3 -8.61 -17.49 15.12
N ALA A 4 -9.93 -17.42 15.18
CA ALA A 4 -10.75 -17.21 13.99
C ALA A 4 -10.52 -15.85 13.35
N GLU A 5 -10.35 -14.80 14.17
CA GLU A 5 -10.04 -13.46 13.69
C GLU A 5 -8.64 -13.39 13.06
N LEU A 6 -7.67 -14.08 13.67
CA LEU A 6 -6.31 -14.17 13.11
C LEU A 6 -6.32 -14.86 11.76
N ASP A 7 -7.08 -15.95 11.62
CA ASP A 7 -7.22 -16.67 10.35
C ASP A 7 -7.85 -15.80 9.28
N ALA A 8 -8.86 -15.00 9.64
CA ALA A 8 -9.50 -14.07 8.72
C ALA A 8 -8.54 -12.99 8.22
N VAL A 9 -7.72 -12.44 9.13
CA VAL A 9 -6.70 -11.45 8.77
C VAL A 9 -5.65 -12.07 7.84
N ALA A 10 -5.16 -13.26 8.17
CA ALA A 10 -4.18 -13.98 7.35
C ALA A 10 -4.73 -14.24 5.95
N GLU A 11 -5.98 -14.65 5.83
CA GLU A 11 -6.63 -14.87 4.55
C GLU A 11 -6.66 -13.61 3.71
N ARG A 12 -7.00 -12.45 4.31
CA ARG A 12 -7.03 -11.17 3.61
C ARG A 12 -5.64 -10.76 3.14
N CYS A 13 -4.61 -10.99 3.96
CA CYS A 13 -3.24 -10.69 3.56
C CYS A 13 -2.81 -11.56 2.36
N ILE A 14 -3.15 -12.82 2.36
CA ILE A 14 -2.86 -13.70 1.22
C ILE A 14 -3.64 -13.27 -0.02
N ARG A 15 -4.92 -12.95 0.14
CA ARG A 15 -5.80 -12.54 -0.96
C ARG A 15 -5.28 -11.28 -1.66
N TYR A 16 -4.79 -10.32 -0.88
CA TYR A 16 -4.38 -9.01 -1.40
C TYR A 16 -2.87 -8.86 -1.58
N ARG A 17 -2.10 -9.96 -1.59
CA ARG A 17 -0.65 -9.88 -1.73
C ARG A 17 -0.20 -9.26 -3.05
N HIS A 18 -1.02 -9.33 -4.10
CA HIS A 18 -0.76 -8.68 -5.38
C HIS A 18 -1.77 -7.57 -5.67
N ASP A 19 -2.44 -7.06 -4.64
CA ASP A 19 -3.48 -6.05 -4.79
C ASP A 19 -3.41 -5.06 -3.63
N PRO A 20 -2.43 -4.14 -3.66
CA PRO A 20 -2.24 -3.20 -2.56
C PRO A 20 -3.40 -2.22 -2.41
N LEU A 21 -4.10 -1.86 -3.48
CA LEU A 21 -5.24 -0.96 -3.39
C LEU A 21 -6.36 -1.56 -2.53
N GLU A 22 -6.74 -2.81 -2.80
CA GLU A 22 -7.79 -3.47 -2.02
C GLU A 22 -7.34 -3.75 -0.59
N TRP A 23 -6.05 -4.09 -0.39
CA TRP A 23 -5.51 -4.25 0.96
C TRP A 23 -5.61 -2.96 1.76
N VAL A 24 -5.26 -1.83 1.16
CA VAL A 24 -5.33 -0.52 1.81
C VAL A 24 -6.77 -0.16 2.14
N ARG A 25 -7.70 -0.40 1.22
CA ARG A 25 -9.12 -0.15 1.47
C ARG A 25 -9.65 -0.95 2.65
N TRP A 26 -9.18 -2.16 2.80
CA TRP A 26 -9.60 -3.04 3.89
C TRP A 26 -8.90 -2.76 5.21
N ALA A 27 -7.59 -2.50 5.18
CA ALA A 27 -6.74 -2.46 6.37
C ALA A 27 -6.88 -1.19 7.20
N TYR A 28 -7.22 -0.05 6.57
CA TYR A 28 -7.30 1.23 7.26
C TYR A 28 -8.75 1.59 7.60
N ASP A 29 -8.93 2.30 8.72
CA ASP A 29 -10.25 2.72 9.22
C ASP A 29 -10.75 3.97 8.50
N TRP A 30 -11.03 3.84 7.22
CA TRP A 30 -11.55 4.95 6.41
C TRP A 30 -12.89 5.44 6.96
N GLY A 31 -13.04 6.75 7.04
CA GLY A 31 -14.25 7.37 7.55
C GLY A 31 -14.36 7.41 9.05
N LYS A 32 -13.32 7.02 9.79
CA LYS A 32 -13.32 6.98 11.25
C LYS A 32 -12.08 7.61 11.83
N GLY A 33 -12.18 8.15 13.04
CA GLY A 33 -11.03 8.69 13.76
C GLY A 33 -10.26 9.73 12.94
N GLU A 34 -8.97 9.53 12.81
CA GLU A 34 -8.11 10.43 12.04
C GLU A 34 -8.45 10.45 10.55
N LEU A 35 -9.14 9.43 10.06
CA LEU A 35 -9.53 9.29 8.66
C LEU A 35 -11.02 9.61 8.43
N GLU A 36 -11.68 10.29 9.36
CA GLU A 36 -13.13 10.54 9.28
C GLU A 36 -13.56 11.29 8.02
N ARG A 37 -12.65 12.12 7.45
CA ARG A 37 -12.93 12.90 6.24
C ARG A 37 -12.50 12.20 4.96
N HIS A 38 -12.02 10.96 5.07
CA HIS A 38 -11.51 10.20 3.94
C HIS A 38 -12.26 8.89 3.81
N ALA A 39 -12.96 8.71 2.70
CA ALA A 39 -13.67 7.47 2.41
C ALA A 39 -12.74 6.39 1.86
N GLY A 40 -11.52 6.75 1.51
CA GLY A 40 -10.52 5.87 0.96
C GLY A 40 -9.29 6.67 0.55
N PRO A 41 -8.30 6.03 -0.12
CA PRO A 41 -7.13 6.75 -0.61
C PRO A 41 -7.54 7.82 -1.63
N ARG A 42 -6.72 8.86 -1.75
CA ARG A 42 -6.93 9.88 -2.79
C ARG A 42 -6.80 9.25 -4.18
N LEU A 43 -7.33 9.91 -5.18
CA LEU A 43 -7.32 9.38 -6.55
C LEU A 43 -5.91 8.99 -7.00
N TRP A 44 -4.95 9.89 -6.86
CA TRP A 44 -3.58 9.60 -7.30
C TRP A 44 -2.93 8.45 -6.49
N GLN A 45 -3.27 8.33 -5.21
CA GLN A 45 -2.80 7.20 -4.38
C GLN A 45 -3.40 5.89 -4.88
N SER A 46 -4.70 5.90 -5.19
CA SER A 46 -5.40 4.74 -5.73
C SER A 46 -4.82 4.31 -7.08
N GLU A 47 -4.50 5.27 -7.93
CA GLU A 47 -3.88 4.99 -9.23
C GLU A 47 -2.50 4.37 -9.08
N THR A 48 -1.68 4.88 -8.15
CA THR A 48 -0.36 4.34 -7.86
C THR A 48 -0.45 2.92 -7.32
N LEU A 49 -1.33 2.68 -6.35
CA LEU A 49 -1.52 1.35 -5.78
C LEU A 49 -2.06 0.36 -6.82
N SER A 50 -2.95 0.82 -7.68
CA SER A 50 -3.50 0.01 -8.76
C SER A 50 -2.43 -0.36 -9.79
N GLU A 51 -1.51 0.55 -10.09
CA GLU A 51 -0.40 0.30 -11.01
C GLU A 51 0.55 -0.77 -10.45
N ILE A 52 0.85 -0.70 -9.16
CA ILE A 52 1.64 -1.73 -8.49
C ILE A 52 0.94 -3.08 -8.59
N GLY A 53 -0.35 -3.12 -8.33
CA GLY A 53 -1.14 -4.34 -8.41
C GLY A 53 -1.15 -4.95 -9.80
N ALA A 54 -1.37 -4.13 -10.82
CA ALA A 54 -1.37 -4.59 -12.21
C ALA A 54 -0.02 -5.19 -12.61
N HIS A 55 1.07 -4.57 -12.16
CA HIS A 55 2.43 -5.08 -12.41
C HIS A 55 2.63 -6.47 -11.81
N LEU A 56 2.18 -6.66 -10.57
CA LEU A 56 2.33 -7.94 -9.86
C LEU A 56 1.39 -9.03 -10.37
N GLN A 57 0.22 -8.66 -10.88
CA GLN A 57 -0.75 -9.61 -11.40
C GLN A 57 -0.42 -10.10 -12.81
N ASN A 58 0.47 -9.42 -13.50
CA ASN A 58 0.90 -9.79 -14.83
C ASN A 58 2.15 -10.67 -14.77
N GLU A 59 2.05 -11.92 -15.21
CA GLU A 59 3.17 -12.86 -15.18
C GLU A 59 4.39 -12.38 -15.95
N ALA A 60 4.18 -11.60 -17.02
CA ALA A 60 5.27 -11.08 -17.84
C ALA A 60 6.07 -9.98 -17.11
N THR A 61 5.48 -9.28 -16.17
CA THR A 61 6.12 -8.16 -15.50
C THR A 61 6.40 -8.38 -14.01
N ARG A 62 5.80 -9.39 -13.40
CA ARG A 62 5.83 -9.63 -11.95
C ARG A 62 7.24 -9.61 -11.35
N PHE A 63 8.20 -10.19 -12.02
CA PHE A 63 9.58 -10.29 -11.53
C PHE A 63 10.50 -9.22 -12.13
N GLN A 64 9.93 -8.26 -12.84
CA GLN A 64 10.66 -7.12 -13.36
C GLN A 64 10.54 -5.93 -12.42
N PRO A 65 11.54 -5.05 -12.34
CA PRO A 65 11.41 -3.84 -11.54
C PRO A 65 10.28 -2.95 -12.03
N LEU A 66 9.55 -2.37 -11.08
CA LEU A 66 8.56 -1.34 -11.38
C LEU A 66 9.08 -0.01 -10.82
N ARG A 67 9.11 1.01 -11.67
CA ARG A 67 9.55 2.34 -11.29
C ARG A 67 8.39 3.32 -11.44
N ILE A 68 8.07 3.99 -10.35
CA ILE A 68 7.01 5.00 -10.33
C ILE A 68 7.61 6.30 -9.82
N ALA A 69 7.36 7.38 -10.53
CA ALA A 69 7.77 8.71 -10.11
C ALA A 69 6.54 9.58 -9.83
N VAL A 70 6.56 10.24 -8.69
CA VAL A 70 5.51 11.19 -8.31
C VAL A 70 6.15 12.55 -8.10
N ALA A 71 5.82 13.48 -8.96
CA ALA A 71 6.29 14.85 -8.87
C ALA A 71 5.14 15.75 -8.40
N SER A 72 5.25 16.26 -7.18
CA SER A 72 4.15 17.00 -6.58
C SER A 72 4.64 17.86 -5.43
N GLY A 73 3.82 18.81 -5.03
CA GLY A 73 4.09 19.65 -3.88
C GLY A 73 3.87 18.93 -2.55
N HIS A 74 4.13 19.64 -1.47
CA HIS A 74 3.89 19.14 -0.13
C HIS A 74 2.39 19.00 0.16
N GLY A 75 2.06 18.18 1.13
CA GLY A 75 0.70 18.06 1.63
C GLY A 75 -0.24 17.19 0.81
N ILE A 76 0.27 16.47 -0.20
CA ILE A 76 -0.58 15.60 -1.02
C ILE A 76 -0.58 14.14 -0.57
N GLY A 77 0.09 13.83 0.53
CA GLY A 77 0.06 12.48 1.08
C GLY A 77 1.11 11.52 0.52
N LYS A 78 2.25 12.03 0.04
CA LYS A 78 3.34 11.16 -0.46
C LYS A 78 3.88 10.24 0.62
N SER A 79 4.17 10.78 1.80
CA SER A 79 4.67 9.98 2.92
C SER A 79 3.64 8.96 3.38
N ALA A 80 2.36 9.34 3.39
CA ALA A 80 1.28 8.42 3.74
C ALA A 80 1.20 7.27 2.74
N THR A 81 1.38 7.55 1.45
CA THR A 81 1.36 6.52 0.41
C THR A 81 2.52 5.54 0.58
N ILE A 82 3.72 6.06 0.87
CA ILE A 82 4.88 5.21 1.17
C ILE A 82 4.57 4.32 2.37
N GLY A 83 3.99 4.88 3.43
CA GLY A 83 3.58 4.11 4.60
C GLY A 83 2.60 3.01 4.28
N MET A 84 1.62 3.27 3.43
CA MET A 84 0.65 2.26 2.98
C MET A 84 1.33 1.13 2.22
N VAL A 85 2.23 1.45 1.30
CA VAL A 85 2.97 0.45 0.52
C VAL A 85 3.86 -0.41 1.43
N VAL A 86 4.56 0.22 2.38
CA VAL A 86 5.41 -0.49 3.34
C VAL A 86 4.57 -1.45 4.18
N ASN A 87 3.47 -0.98 4.75
CA ASN A 87 2.60 -1.80 5.58
C ASN A 87 2.02 -2.97 4.79
N TRP A 88 1.56 -2.72 3.57
CA TRP A 88 1.04 -3.77 2.69
C TRP A 88 2.11 -4.82 2.39
N ALA A 89 3.31 -4.39 1.97
CA ALA A 89 4.37 -5.32 1.60
C ALA A 89 4.84 -6.15 2.81
N MET A 90 5.04 -5.51 3.96
CA MET A 90 5.48 -6.20 5.17
C MET A 90 4.43 -7.17 5.71
N SER A 91 3.14 -6.87 5.49
CA SER A 91 2.05 -7.69 6.00
C SER A 91 1.69 -8.86 5.08
N THR A 92 1.95 -8.74 3.78
CA THR A 92 1.44 -9.70 2.79
C THR A 92 2.53 -10.52 2.10
N MET A 93 3.78 -10.10 2.18
CA MET A 93 4.88 -10.76 1.47
C MET A 93 5.90 -11.32 2.44
N LYS A 94 6.38 -12.54 2.15
CA LYS A 94 7.42 -13.18 2.92
C LYS A 94 8.78 -12.62 2.51
N ASP A 95 9.67 -12.47 3.50
CA ASP A 95 11.06 -12.05 3.28
C ASP A 95 11.19 -10.68 2.59
N THR A 96 10.27 -9.76 2.93
CA THR A 96 10.26 -8.43 2.36
C THR A 96 11.38 -7.58 2.93
N ARG A 97 12.08 -6.87 2.05
CA ARG A 97 13.10 -5.89 2.43
C ARG A 97 12.73 -4.55 1.84
N ILE A 98 12.71 -3.51 2.68
CA ILE A 98 12.34 -2.17 2.26
C ILE A 98 13.43 -1.20 2.68
N VAL A 99 13.88 -0.37 1.75
CA VAL A 99 14.84 0.69 2.02
C VAL A 99 14.22 2.01 1.63
N ILE A 100 14.18 2.96 2.57
CA ILE A 100 13.64 4.29 2.34
C ILE A 100 14.78 5.29 2.51
N THR A 101 14.98 6.16 1.53
CA THR A 101 16.01 7.19 1.59
C THR A 101 15.42 8.55 1.28
N ALA A 102 15.98 9.58 1.89
CA ALA A 102 15.68 10.97 1.58
C ALA A 102 17.00 11.65 1.26
N ASN A 103 16.99 12.53 0.28
CA ASN A 103 18.21 13.17 -0.19
C ASN A 103 18.49 14.52 0.44
N THR A 104 17.55 15.05 1.21
CA THR A 104 17.73 16.32 1.93
C THR A 104 17.01 16.28 3.27
N GLU A 105 17.45 17.16 4.17
CA GLU A 105 16.85 17.33 5.49
C GLU A 105 15.46 17.95 5.43
N ASN A 106 15.08 18.52 4.29
CA ASN A 106 13.79 19.17 4.10
C ASN A 106 12.72 18.21 3.58
N GLN A 107 13.04 16.99 3.44
CA GLN A 107 12.14 15.95 2.94
C GLN A 107 11.13 15.47 3.99
#